data_b79e3fe1a4d10da20539d86d8c686a17
#
_entry.id   b79e3fe1a4d10da20539d86d8c686a17
#
_cell.length_a   1.000
_cell.length_b   1.000
_cell.length_c   1.000
_cell.angle_alpha   90.00
_cell.angle_beta   90.00
_cell.angle_gamma   90.00
#
_symmetry.space_group_name_H-M   'P 1'
#
loop_
_entity.id
_entity.type
_entity.pdbx_description
1 polymer ?
#
loop_
_entity_poly.entity_id
_entity_poly.type
_entity_poly.pdbx_seq_one_letter_code
_entity_poly.pdbx_strand_id
1 'polypeptide(L)'
;MKVYGTDVNASNPVEETGVSELREATLVVSLEDLKMISEFFTACYDEYCENPEWDHKHLIDFAYRSRYQGPDIIVYGSRSE
;
A
#
# COMPACT_ATOMS: atom_id res chain seq x y z
N MET A 1 13.96 1.84 -2.07
CA MET A 1 12.51 1.59 -2.11
C MET A 1 12.14 0.98 -3.45
N LYS A 2 11.29 -0.01 -3.44
CA LYS A 2 10.77 -0.60 -4.67
C LYS A 2 9.25 -0.51 -4.66
N VAL A 3 8.67 -0.30 -5.82
CA VAL A 3 7.23 -0.18 -5.97
C VAL A 3 6.74 -1.25 -6.95
N TYR A 4 5.72 -1.98 -6.56
CA TYR A 4 5.15 -3.05 -7.37
C TYR A 4 3.68 -2.76 -7.64
N GLY A 5 3.18 -3.25 -8.75
CA GLY A 5 1.78 -3.07 -9.08
C GLY A 5 1.20 -4.28 -9.79
N THR A 6 -0.12 -4.43 -9.64
CA THR A 6 -0.88 -5.48 -10.30
C THR A 6 -1.93 -4.82 -11.19
N ASP A 7 -2.03 -5.29 -12.44
CA ASP A 7 -2.99 -4.76 -13.39
C ASP A 7 -4.42 -5.04 -12.90
N VAL A 8 -5.28 -4.03 -12.96
CA VAL A 8 -6.67 -4.14 -12.57
C VAL A 8 -7.41 -5.21 -13.37
N ASN A 9 -6.95 -5.51 -14.57
CA ASN A 9 -7.55 -6.53 -15.44
C ASN A 9 -6.94 -7.91 -15.25
N ALA A 10 -5.96 -8.07 -14.35
CA ALA A 10 -5.37 -9.36 -14.09
C ALA A 10 -6.41 -10.28 -13.45
N SER A 11 -6.69 -11.39 -14.09
CA SER A 11 -7.69 -12.34 -13.61
C SER A 11 -7.18 -13.23 -12.47
N ASN A 12 -5.86 -13.31 -12.32
CA ASN A 12 -5.24 -14.12 -11.27
C ASN A 12 -3.97 -13.43 -10.79
N PRO A 13 -4.08 -12.56 -9.77
CA PRO A 13 -2.93 -11.82 -9.28
C PRO A 13 -1.87 -12.69 -8.58
N VAL A 14 -2.20 -13.93 -8.28
CA VAL A 14 -1.25 -14.87 -7.68
C VAL A 14 -0.24 -15.37 -8.70
N GLU A 15 -0.56 -15.31 -9.97
CA GLU A 15 0.37 -15.72 -11.02
C GLU A 15 1.51 -14.72 -11.14
N GLU A 16 2.67 -15.23 -11.52
CA GLU A 16 3.88 -14.43 -11.62
C GLU A 16 3.76 -13.22 -12.53
N THR A 17 2.91 -13.32 -13.55
CA THR A 17 2.71 -12.24 -14.50
C THR A 17 1.80 -11.14 -13.98
N GLY A 18 1.18 -11.34 -12.82
CA GLY A 18 0.24 -10.36 -12.25
C GLY A 18 0.90 -9.22 -11.52
N VAL A 19 2.19 -9.33 -11.19
CA VAL A 19 2.88 -8.31 -10.39
C VAL A 19 4.14 -7.86 -11.11
N SER A 20 4.30 -6.55 -11.26
CA SER A 20 5.47 -5.97 -11.92
C SER A 20 6.11 -4.92 -11.03
N GLU A 21 7.42 -4.83 -11.10
CA GLU A 21 8.15 -3.73 -10.45
C GLU A 21 7.93 -2.46 -11.25
N LEU A 22 7.58 -1.37 -10.57
CA LEU A 22 7.24 -0.11 -11.21
C LEU A 22 8.35 0.91 -10.97
N ARG A 23 8.61 1.75 -11.98
CA ARG A 23 9.54 2.86 -11.86
C ARG A 23 8.88 4.07 -11.21
N GLU A 24 7.59 4.21 -11.39
CA GLU A 24 6.82 5.29 -10.79
C GLU A 24 5.38 4.86 -10.59
N ALA A 25 4.69 5.53 -9.69
CA ALA A 25 3.27 5.29 -9.47
C ALA A 25 2.56 6.64 -9.39
N THR A 26 1.39 6.71 -10.02
CA THR A 26 0.56 7.91 -10.00
C THR A 26 -0.73 7.59 -9.25
N LEU A 27 -1.02 8.39 -8.23
CA LEU A 27 -2.25 8.25 -7.46
C LEU A 27 -3.17 9.41 -7.81
N VAL A 28 -4.35 9.11 -8.31
CA VAL A 28 -5.39 10.12 -8.58
C VAL A 28 -6.37 10.02 -7.42
N VAL A 29 -6.36 11.03 -6.55
CA VAL A 29 -7.06 10.96 -5.28
C VAL A 29 -7.93 12.17 -5.04
N SER A 30 -9.01 11.99 -4.28
CA SER A 30 -9.75 13.10 -3.71
C SER A 30 -9.02 13.66 -2.51
N LEU A 31 -9.43 14.83 -2.04
CA LEU A 31 -8.83 15.40 -0.84
C LEU A 31 -9.06 14.48 0.37
N GLU A 32 -10.24 13.89 0.45
CA GLU A 32 -10.58 12.96 1.53
C GLU A 32 -9.69 11.72 1.50
N ASP A 33 -9.50 11.13 0.33
CA ASP A 33 -8.63 9.96 0.17
C ASP A 33 -7.18 10.31 0.50
N LEU A 34 -6.73 11.48 0.09
CA LEU A 34 -5.36 11.91 0.37
C LEU A 34 -5.12 12.04 1.88
N LYS A 35 -6.10 12.59 2.60
CA LYS A 35 -6.00 12.68 4.06
C LYS A 35 -5.90 11.29 4.68
N MET A 36 -6.73 10.37 4.24
CA MET A 36 -6.72 9.00 4.74
C MET A 36 -5.40 8.31 4.47
N ILE A 37 -4.87 8.47 3.26
CA ILE A 37 -3.58 7.87 2.88
C ILE A 37 -2.45 8.45 3.72
N SER A 38 -2.48 9.76 3.98
CA SER A 38 -1.43 10.38 4.79
C SER A 38 -1.45 9.85 6.23
N GLU A 39 -2.64 9.64 6.79
CA GLU A 39 -2.77 9.06 8.12
C GLU A 39 -2.30 7.60 8.13
N PHE A 40 -2.58 6.85 7.07
CA PHE A 40 -2.12 5.49 6.90
C PHE A 40 -0.60 5.41 6.89
N PHE A 41 0.06 6.26 6.11
CA PHE A 41 1.52 6.28 6.07
C PHE A 41 2.13 6.67 7.40
N THR A 42 1.51 7.59 8.12
CA THR A 42 1.96 7.95 9.46
C THR A 42 1.88 6.76 10.41
N ALA A 43 0.78 6.01 10.34
CA ALA A 43 0.62 4.81 11.16
C ALA A 43 1.68 3.76 10.82
N CYS A 44 1.98 3.56 9.55
CA CYS A 44 3.04 2.64 9.13
C CYS A 44 4.39 3.05 9.70
N TYR A 45 4.69 4.33 9.61
CA TYR A 45 5.94 4.88 10.13
C TYR A 45 6.07 4.66 11.64
N ASP A 46 5.02 4.98 12.38
CA ASP A 46 5.03 4.85 13.83
C ASP A 46 5.19 3.39 14.26
N GLU A 47 4.48 2.48 13.60
CA GLU A 47 4.57 1.06 13.91
C GLU A 47 5.96 0.51 13.59
N TYR A 48 6.53 0.92 12.47
CA TYR A 48 7.86 0.47 12.07
C TYR A 48 8.93 1.01 13.02
N CYS A 49 8.78 2.24 13.50
CA CYS A 49 9.71 2.80 14.48
C CYS A 49 9.72 1.99 15.78
N GLU A 50 8.55 1.49 16.20
CA GLU A 50 8.44 0.73 17.43
C GLU A 50 8.91 -0.71 17.29
N ASN A 51 8.82 -1.26 16.08
CA ASN A 51 9.17 -2.65 15.82
C ASN A 51 10.02 -2.77 14.55
N PRO A 52 11.35 -2.90 14.69
CA PRO A 52 12.23 -3.03 13.52
C PRO A 52 11.91 -4.24 12.64
N GLU A 53 11.18 -5.21 13.16
CA GLU A 53 10.77 -6.40 12.42
C GLU A 53 9.36 -6.27 11.86
N TRP A 54 8.80 -5.04 11.85
CA TRP A 54 7.48 -4.77 11.30
C TRP A 54 7.40 -5.29 9.85
N ASP A 55 6.35 -6.02 9.55
CA ASP A 55 6.25 -6.70 8.27
C ASP A 55 5.54 -5.86 7.21
N HIS A 56 4.26 -5.65 7.36
CA HIS A 56 3.50 -4.87 6.38
C HIS A 56 2.15 -4.43 6.95
N LYS A 57 1.49 -3.53 6.18
CA LYS A 57 0.16 -3.04 6.53
C LYS A 57 -0.59 -2.73 5.23
N HIS A 58 -1.88 -3.03 5.23
CA HIS A 58 -2.78 -2.80 4.10
C HIS A 58 -3.65 -1.58 4.34
N LEU A 59 -3.76 -0.72 3.34
CA LEU A 59 -4.63 0.44 3.42
C LEU A 59 -6.10 0.02 3.62
N ILE A 60 -6.53 -1.04 2.97
CA ILE A 60 -7.90 -1.53 3.09
C ILE A 60 -8.24 -1.84 4.55
N ASP A 61 -7.33 -2.46 5.28
CA ASP A 61 -7.55 -2.79 6.69
C ASP A 61 -7.57 -1.53 7.56
N PHE A 62 -6.70 -0.57 7.26
CA PHE A 62 -6.66 0.69 7.97
C PHE A 62 -7.93 1.50 7.76
N ALA A 63 -8.46 1.45 6.54
CA ALA A 63 -9.59 2.25 6.12
C ALA A 63 -10.95 1.54 6.30
N TYR A 64 -10.98 0.42 7.03
CA TYR A 64 -12.18 -0.42 7.09
C TYR A 64 -13.42 0.29 7.62
N ARG A 65 -13.23 1.34 8.42
CA ARG A 65 -14.34 2.11 8.97
C ARG A 65 -14.78 3.27 8.08
N SER A 66 -14.05 3.53 7.01
CA SER A 66 -14.42 4.55 6.04
C SER A 66 -15.19 3.90 4.90
N ARG A 67 -15.67 4.70 3.97
CA ARG A 67 -16.34 4.19 2.78
C ARG A 67 -15.37 4.02 1.62
N TYR A 68 -14.10 3.83 1.94
CA TYR A 68 -13.08 3.68 0.91
C TYR A 68 -13.31 2.38 0.13
N GLN A 69 -13.39 2.50 -1.19
CA GLN A 69 -13.56 1.37 -2.11
C GLN A 69 -12.49 1.37 -3.21
N GLY A 70 -11.44 2.11 -3.00
CA GLY A 70 -10.36 2.21 -3.99
C GLY A 70 -9.40 1.02 -3.93
N PRO A 71 -8.34 1.08 -4.72
CA PRO A 71 -7.30 0.06 -4.71
C PRO A 71 -6.63 -0.05 -3.34
N ASP A 72 -6.10 -1.22 -3.04
CA ASP A 72 -5.31 -1.40 -1.83
C ASP A 72 -3.91 -0.83 -2.05
N ILE A 73 -3.34 -0.28 -1.00
CA ILE A 73 -1.93 0.10 -0.95
C ILE A 73 -1.32 -0.70 0.19
N ILE A 74 -0.28 -1.46 -0.12
CA ILE A 74 0.39 -2.31 0.85
C ILE A 74 1.80 -1.79 1.06
N VAL A 75 2.13 -1.51 2.32
CA VAL A 75 3.47 -1.03 2.68
C VAL A 75 4.20 -2.13 3.40
N TYR A 76 5.34 -2.54 2.86
CA TYR A 76 6.22 -3.54 3.48
C TYR A 76 7.45 -2.86 4.06
N GLY A 77 7.86 -3.30 5.23
CA GLY A 77 9.15 -2.91 5.77
C GLY A 77 10.27 -3.58 4.99
N SER A 78 11.30 -2.83 4.64
CA SER A 78 12.45 -3.37 3.93
C SER A 78 13.54 -3.69 4.94
N ARG A 79 13.80 -4.96 5.16
CA ARG A 79 14.80 -5.40 6.12
C ARG A 79 16.18 -5.61 5.50
N SER A 80 16.24 -5.58 4.20
CA SER A 80 17.47 -5.87 3.47
C SER A 80 18.19 -4.62 2.97
N GLU A 81 17.65 -3.45 3.25
CA GLU A 81 18.24 -2.18 2.81
C GLU A 81 18.90 -1.43 3.94
#